data_25d2b7cdfe26b9eeef7c7eafdf90c530
#
_entry.id   25d2b7cdfe26b9eeef7c7eafdf90c530
#
_cell.length_a   1.000
_cell.length_b   1.000
_cell.length_c   1.000
_cell.angle_alpha   90.00
_cell.angle_beta   90.00
_cell.angle_gamma   90.00
#
_symmetry.space_group_name_H-M   'P 1'
#
loop_
_entity.id
_entity.type
_entity.pdbx_description
1 polymer ?
#
loop_
_entity_poly.entity_id
_entity_poly.type
_entity_poly.pdbx_seq_one_letter_code
_entity_poly.pdbx_strand_id
1 'polypeptide(L)'
;MSFKPLFARSIGAAPGRLHFAAHSHHLWPDASFEGQVQCWEDAARFADTKWDKVMEEVWPEAQSHVAAELGSGDPTAIVFASNTHDFLIRLVAACPRRSGGPLRVLMSDGEFHSARRQMGRWAESGDIQLTKLAAEPFDDFSSRFLDAAGLGEFDLILVSQVLFNSGRIFDGVDPLAALARAEGPWIIIDGYHAFMAIEAPIDAAIGSSAFYLGGGYKYAMAGEGMGLMHCPAGFGARPLITGWFAEFGELTAPPGSEVGYTRDAMRFMGATFDPSALYRFNAIQRMLKENGITTGRVAAKVAMLQGQMVESLAGTVLAEAELLNPIGGGPHARFLAFRDSRAQRWCADLLARGCVTDVRGDVLRIGFGLYHDEEDVDAFAALATQLT
;
A
#
# COMPACT_ATOMS: atom_id res chain seq x y z
N MET A 1 24.22 -7.14 8.61
CA MET A 1 24.62 -6.69 7.24
C MET A 1 23.87 -5.39 6.95
N SER A 2 24.59 -4.33 6.57
CA SER A 2 24.02 -3.03 6.22
C SER A 2 23.57 -2.99 4.76
N PHE A 3 22.40 -2.40 4.50
CA PHE A 3 21.91 -2.12 3.14
C PHE A 3 21.99 -0.62 2.79
N LYS A 4 22.59 0.22 3.64
CA LYS A 4 22.83 1.64 3.36
C LYS A 4 23.55 1.90 2.03
N PRO A 5 24.51 1.08 1.58
CA PRO A 5 25.14 1.27 0.28
C PRO A 5 24.20 1.29 -0.91
N LEU A 6 23.04 0.60 -0.84
CA LEU A 6 22.01 0.61 -1.89
C LEU A 6 21.25 1.95 -1.96
N PHE A 7 21.44 2.84 -0.98
CA PHE A 7 20.77 4.14 -0.83
C PHE A 7 21.77 5.30 -0.81
N ALA A 8 22.97 5.12 -1.39
CA ALA A 8 24.06 6.08 -1.27
C ALA A 8 23.68 7.49 -1.73
N ARG A 9 22.91 7.62 -2.83
CA ARG A 9 22.41 8.90 -3.35
C ARG A 9 21.46 9.58 -2.34
N SER A 10 20.48 8.84 -1.84
CA SER A 10 19.44 9.37 -0.92
C SER A 10 20.05 9.76 0.44
N ILE A 11 20.97 8.96 0.95
CA ILE A 11 21.69 9.25 2.21
C ILE A 11 22.67 10.40 2.01
N GLY A 12 23.43 10.39 0.93
CA GLY A 12 24.40 11.44 0.60
C GLY A 12 23.77 12.80 0.32
N ALA A 13 22.51 12.85 -0.12
CA ALA A 13 21.77 14.11 -0.34
C ALA A 13 21.44 14.86 0.97
N ALA A 14 21.42 14.17 2.12
CA ALA A 14 21.17 14.76 3.43
C ALA A 14 22.02 14.05 4.50
N PRO A 15 23.32 14.32 4.55
CA PRO A 15 24.22 13.69 5.51
C PRO A 15 23.78 13.94 6.96
N GLY A 16 23.84 12.92 7.80
CA GLY A 16 23.45 13.01 9.21
C GLY A 16 21.94 13.00 9.48
N ARG A 17 21.09 12.97 8.45
CA ARG A 17 19.65 12.81 8.65
C ARG A 17 19.33 11.39 9.12
N LEU A 18 18.67 11.27 10.27
CA LEU A 18 17.98 10.04 10.69
C LEU A 18 16.58 10.02 10.07
N HIS A 19 16.23 8.97 9.32
CA HIS A 19 14.94 8.93 8.60
C HIS A 19 14.08 7.77 9.08
N PHE A 20 13.29 7.99 10.13
CA PHE A 20 12.33 7.03 10.70
C PHE A 20 10.89 7.25 10.23
N ALA A 21 10.72 7.61 8.95
CA ALA A 21 9.43 7.82 8.31
C ALA A 21 9.21 6.95 7.06
N ALA A 22 9.86 5.78 6.97
CA ALA A 22 9.78 4.89 5.81
C ALA A 22 8.34 4.41 5.51
N HIS A 23 7.49 4.29 6.52
CA HIS A 23 6.08 3.96 6.40
C HIS A 23 5.23 5.08 5.76
N SER A 24 5.74 6.30 5.79
CA SER A 24 5.13 7.47 5.11
C SER A 24 5.72 7.63 3.71
N HIS A 25 7.03 7.88 3.62
CA HIS A 25 7.79 7.90 2.36
C HIS A 25 9.13 7.19 2.57
N HIS A 26 9.35 6.07 1.90
CA HIS A 26 10.63 5.37 1.96
C HIS A 26 11.71 6.16 1.21
N LEU A 27 12.97 6.10 1.67
CA LEU A 27 14.09 6.58 0.86
C LEU A 27 14.19 5.75 -0.42
N TRP A 28 14.58 6.40 -1.49
CA TRP A 28 14.72 5.75 -2.78
C TRP A 28 16.10 5.12 -2.91
N PRO A 29 16.20 3.82 -3.25
CA PRO A 29 17.48 3.20 -3.54
C PRO A 29 18.07 3.72 -4.86
N ASP A 30 19.38 3.58 -5.03
CA ASP A 30 20.08 4.05 -6.23
C ASP A 30 19.55 3.40 -7.50
N ALA A 31 19.08 2.15 -7.44
CA ALA A 31 18.42 1.46 -8.54
C ALA A 31 17.16 2.19 -9.07
N SER A 32 16.46 2.96 -8.23
CA SER A 32 15.32 3.76 -8.70
C SER A 32 15.73 4.89 -9.63
N PHE A 33 16.90 5.49 -9.39
CA PHE A 33 17.47 6.50 -10.28
C PHE A 33 17.79 5.90 -11.65
N GLU A 34 18.41 4.72 -11.67
CA GLU A 34 18.74 4.02 -12.92
C GLU A 34 17.46 3.67 -13.69
N GLY A 35 16.41 3.20 -13.01
CA GLY A 35 15.10 2.95 -13.64
C GLY A 35 14.47 4.23 -14.21
N GLN A 36 14.59 5.37 -13.52
CA GLN A 36 14.10 6.66 -14.01
C GLN A 36 14.86 7.11 -15.27
N VAL A 37 16.18 6.96 -15.28
CA VAL A 37 17.03 7.29 -16.43
C VAL A 37 16.67 6.39 -17.62
N GLN A 38 16.50 5.08 -17.40
CA GLN A 38 16.09 4.13 -18.44
C GLN A 38 14.75 4.52 -19.09
N CYS A 39 13.77 4.96 -18.29
CA CYS A 39 12.48 5.42 -18.80
C CYS A 39 12.66 6.62 -19.76
N TRP A 40 13.51 7.58 -19.38
CA TRP A 40 13.79 8.74 -20.19
C TRP A 40 14.53 8.39 -21.50
N GLU A 41 15.55 7.52 -21.39
CA GLU A 41 16.34 7.06 -22.54
C GLU A 41 15.49 6.29 -23.54
N ASP A 42 14.60 5.41 -23.06
CA ASP A 42 13.66 4.68 -23.91
C ASP A 42 12.68 5.65 -24.60
N ALA A 43 12.19 6.66 -23.89
CA ALA A 43 11.34 7.68 -24.49
C ALA A 43 12.07 8.50 -25.57
N ALA A 44 13.33 8.86 -25.33
CA ALA A 44 14.16 9.58 -26.29
C ALA A 44 14.52 8.73 -27.52
N ARG A 45 14.77 7.42 -27.32
CA ARG A 45 15.19 6.49 -28.37
C ARG A 45 14.06 6.03 -29.25
N PHE A 46 12.91 5.71 -28.65
CA PHE A 46 11.80 5.03 -29.33
C PHE A 46 10.64 5.96 -29.69
N ALA A 47 10.56 7.17 -29.11
CA ALA A 47 9.46 8.11 -29.32
C ALA A 47 8.09 7.41 -29.13
N ASP A 48 7.22 7.40 -30.16
CA ASP A 48 5.89 6.78 -30.07
C ASP A 48 5.93 5.26 -29.89
N THR A 49 6.91 4.58 -30.47
CA THR A 49 7.06 3.10 -30.35
C THR A 49 7.55 2.66 -28.95
N LYS A 50 7.86 3.61 -28.06
CA LYS A 50 8.15 3.26 -26.67
C LYS A 50 7.03 2.49 -26.00
N TRP A 51 5.78 2.70 -26.45
CA TRP A 51 4.63 2.02 -25.86
C TRP A 51 4.60 0.52 -26.14
N ASP A 52 5.19 0.07 -27.25
CA ASP A 52 5.37 -1.36 -27.54
C ASP A 52 6.26 -1.95 -26.44
N LYS A 53 7.42 -1.35 -26.17
CA LYS A 53 8.31 -1.78 -25.11
C LYS A 53 7.66 -1.69 -23.72
N VAL A 54 6.94 -0.60 -23.41
CA VAL A 54 6.27 -0.45 -22.11
C VAL A 54 5.26 -1.56 -21.89
N MET A 55 4.42 -1.86 -22.90
CA MET A 55 3.33 -2.83 -22.75
C MET A 55 3.76 -4.28 -22.95
N GLU A 56 4.84 -4.55 -23.69
CA GLU A 56 5.32 -5.91 -23.94
C GLU A 56 6.41 -6.36 -22.97
N GLU A 57 7.17 -5.44 -22.36
CA GLU A 57 8.29 -5.78 -21.47
C GLU A 57 8.09 -5.23 -20.05
N VAL A 58 7.97 -3.89 -19.90
CA VAL A 58 8.02 -3.20 -18.60
C VAL A 58 6.78 -3.50 -17.76
N TRP A 59 5.61 -3.46 -18.36
CA TRP A 59 4.34 -3.74 -17.71
C TRP A 59 4.24 -5.20 -17.25
N PRO A 60 4.49 -6.22 -18.10
CA PRO A 60 4.43 -7.63 -17.70
C PRO A 60 5.47 -7.99 -16.63
N GLU A 61 6.66 -7.37 -16.68
CA GLU A 61 7.66 -7.55 -15.64
C GLU A 61 7.17 -7.02 -14.30
N ALA A 62 6.60 -5.81 -14.28
CA ALA A 62 6.04 -5.23 -13.07
C ALA A 62 4.86 -6.07 -12.52
N GLN A 63 3.98 -6.56 -13.39
CA GLN A 63 2.89 -7.48 -13.02
C GLN A 63 3.45 -8.75 -12.36
N SER A 64 4.49 -9.35 -12.94
CA SER A 64 5.11 -10.55 -12.42
C SER A 64 5.74 -10.35 -11.04
N HIS A 65 6.41 -9.22 -10.84
CA HIS A 65 6.96 -8.85 -9.54
C HIS A 65 5.87 -8.62 -8.48
N VAL A 66 4.80 -7.90 -8.83
CA VAL A 66 3.69 -7.66 -7.91
C VAL A 66 2.98 -8.97 -7.55
N ALA A 67 2.69 -9.83 -8.53
CA ALA A 67 2.03 -11.11 -8.27
C ALA A 67 2.87 -12.01 -7.36
N ALA A 68 4.19 -12.01 -7.53
CA ALA A 68 5.13 -12.74 -6.67
C ALA A 68 5.15 -12.19 -5.24
N GLU A 69 5.26 -10.86 -5.07
CA GLU A 69 5.25 -10.21 -3.75
C GLU A 69 3.91 -10.38 -3.01
N LEU A 70 2.80 -10.39 -3.73
CA LEU A 70 1.48 -10.65 -3.16
C LEU A 70 1.25 -12.11 -2.78
N GLY A 71 1.88 -13.07 -3.48
CA GLY A 71 1.59 -14.49 -3.36
C GLY A 71 0.36 -14.93 -4.18
N SER A 72 -0.17 -14.07 -5.05
CA SER A 72 -1.42 -14.34 -5.80
C SER A 72 -1.25 -15.29 -6.98
N GLY A 73 -0.03 -15.41 -7.51
CA GLY A 73 0.34 -16.36 -8.57
C GLY A 73 -0.13 -16.02 -9.99
N ASP A 74 -0.96 -14.97 -10.18
CA ASP A 74 -1.46 -14.56 -11.50
C ASP A 74 -1.06 -13.10 -11.82
N PRO A 75 -0.03 -12.90 -12.67
CA PRO A 75 0.35 -11.55 -13.11
C PRO A 75 -0.74 -10.80 -13.89
N THR A 76 -1.62 -11.51 -14.62
CA THR A 76 -2.67 -10.88 -15.44
C THR A 76 -3.80 -10.28 -14.59
N ALA A 77 -3.86 -10.68 -13.31
CA ALA A 77 -4.76 -10.07 -12.32
C ALA A 77 -4.27 -8.71 -11.80
N ILE A 78 -3.06 -8.27 -12.17
CA ILE A 78 -2.47 -7.02 -11.71
C ILE A 78 -2.66 -5.91 -12.73
N VAL A 79 -3.08 -4.74 -12.24
CA VAL A 79 -3.22 -3.50 -13.04
C VAL A 79 -2.66 -2.32 -12.27
N PHE A 80 -2.17 -1.31 -13.01
CA PHE A 80 -1.55 -0.11 -12.45
C PHE A 80 -2.35 1.15 -12.77
N ALA A 81 -2.27 2.14 -11.88
CA ALA A 81 -2.80 3.49 -12.05
C ALA A 81 -1.85 4.49 -11.36
N SER A 82 -2.13 5.79 -11.48
CA SER A 82 -1.31 6.81 -10.83
C SER A 82 -1.26 6.67 -9.29
N ASN A 83 -2.35 6.18 -8.70
CA ASN A 83 -2.52 6.01 -7.26
C ASN A 83 -3.70 5.07 -6.95
N THR A 84 -3.82 4.63 -5.68
CA THR A 84 -4.93 3.77 -5.24
C THR A 84 -6.29 4.46 -5.21
N HIS A 85 -6.33 5.80 -5.13
CA HIS A 85 -7.57 6.55 -5.15
C HIS A 85 -8.31 6.39 -6.49
N ASP A 86 -7.58 6.34 -7.61
CA ASP A 86 -8.15 6.08 -8.93
C ASP A 86 -8.84 4.72 -8.97
N PHE A 87 -8.24 3.69 -8.37
CA PHE A 87 -8.86 2.37 -8.27
C PHE A 87 -10.08 2.37 -7.36
N LEU A 88 -10.02 3.05 -6.21
CA LEU A 88 -11.16 3.14 -5.31
C LEU A 88 -12.39 3.72 -6.02
N ILE A 89 -12.20 4.81 -6.79
CA ILE A 89 -13.28 5.43 -7.55
C ILE A 89 -13.86 4.47 -8.60
N ARG A 90 -12.99 3.75 -9.33
CA ARG A 90 -13.39 2.78 -10.35
C ARG A 90 -14.13 1.60 -9.76
N LEU A 91 -13.67 1.09 -8.63
CA LEU A 91 -14.30 -0.05 -7.94
C LEU A 91 -15.69 0.32 -7.41
N VAL A 92 -15.84 1.47 -6.75
CA VAL A 92 -17.14 1.94 -6.26
C VAL A 92 -18.12 2.17 -7.42
N ALA A 93 -17.64 2.75 -8.52
CA ALA A 93 -18.48 2.97 -9.70
C ALA A 93 -18.90 1.66 -10.40
N ALA A 94 -18.05 0.62 -10.36
CA ALA A 94 -18.29 -0.67 -11.02
C ALA A 94 -19.03 -1.68 -10.14
N CYS A 95 -19.06 -1.46 -8.83
CA CYS A 95 -19.63 -2.41 -7.86
C CYS A 95 -21.14 -2.61 -8.09
N PRO A 96 -21.61 -3.86 -8.17
CA PRO A 96 -23.04 -4.16 -8.33
C PRO A 96 -23.87 -3.64 -7.14
N ARG A 97 -25.02 -3.04 -7.44
CA ARG A 97 -25.97 -2.54 -6.44
C ARG A 97 -27.12 -3.55 -6.31
N ARG A 98 -27.04 -4.43 -5.35
CA ARG A 98 -28.03 -5.53 -5.18
C ARG A 98 -29.44 -5.05 -4.86
N SER A 99 -29.59 -3.88 -4.24
CA SER A 99 -30.90 -3.32 -3.85
C SER A 99 -31.46 -2.27 -4.81
N GLY A 100 -30.72 -1.88 -5.87
CA GLY A 100 -31.12 -0.82 -6.79
C GLY A 100 -31.10 0.60 -6.21
N GLY A 101 -30.74 0.76 -4.93
CA GLY A 101 -30.59 2.04 -4.22
C GLY A 101 -29.14 2.51 -4.13
N PRO A 102 -28.82 3.36 -3.13
CA PRO A 102 -27.44 3.71 -2.80
C PRO A 102 -26.60 2.48 -2.53
N LEU A 103 -25.32 2.49 -2.94
CA LEU A 103 -24.38 1.41 -2.67
C LEU A 103 -24.18 1.30 -1.14
N ARG A 104 -24.39 0.12 -0.57
CA ARG A 104 -24.21 -0.13 0.87
C ARG A 104 -22.76 -0.53 1.15
N VAL A 105 -22.06 0.32 1.90
CA VAL A 105 -20.63 0.17 2.14
C VAL A 105 -20.35 -0.03 3.62
N LEU A 106 -19.56 -1.05 3.95
CA LEU A 106 -18.92 -1.22 5.26
C LEU A 106 -17.45 -0.83 5.15
N MET A 107 -16.97 -0.04 6.10
CA MET A 107 -15.54 0.25 6.28
C MET A 107 -15.23 0.50 7.76
N SER A 108 -13.95 0.49 8.13
CA SER A 108 -13.53 0.93 9.45
C SER A 108 -13.40 2.47 9.52
N ASP A 109 -13.41 3.03 10.72
CA ASP A 109 -13.05 4.44 10.94
C ASP A 109 -11.52 4.66 10.90
N GLY A 110 -10.75 3.58 10.95
CA GLY A 110 -9.29 3.54 10.85
C GLY A 110 -8.74 3.58 9.42
N GLU A 111 -9.58 3.77 8.40
CA GLU A 111 -9.14 3.81 7.00
C GLU A 111 -8.35 5.08 6.65
N PHE A 112 -7.47 4.98 5.64
CA PHE A 112 -6.67 6.10 5.18
C PHE A 112 -7.51 7.29 4.71
N HIS A 113 -6.98 8.49 4.86
CA HIS A 113 -7.67 9.76 4.61
C HIS A 113 -8.38 9.84 3.25
N SER A 114 -7.78 9.32 2.16
CA SER A 114 -8.38 9.36 0.82
C SER A 114 -9.67 8.56 0.76
N ALA A 115 -9.66 7.32 1.28
CA ALA A 115 -10.84 6.47 1.33
C ALA A 115 -11.92 7.08 2.24
N ARG A 116 -11.54 7.52 3.45
CA ARG A 116 -12.47 8.13 4.41
C ARG A 116 -13.15 9.38 3.84
N ARG A 117 -12.39 10.27 3.21
CA ARG A 117 -12.94 11.51 2.61
C ARG A 117 -13.86 11.21 1.44
N GLN A 118 -13.43 10.34 0.52
CA GLN A 118 -14.21 10.04 -0.68
C GLN A 118 -15.51 9.30 -0.33
N MET A 119 -15.44 8.29 0.53
CA MET A 119 -16.63 7.59 1.01
C MET A 119 -17.57 8.52 1.78
N GLY A 120 -17.01 9.40 2.64
CA GLY A 120 -17.80 10.41 3.33
C GLY A 120 -18.53 11.34 2.36
N ARG A 121 -17.85 11.82 1.29
CA ARG A 121 -18.47 12.73 0.31
C ARG A 121 -19.58 12.05 -0.50
N TRP A 122 -19.42 10.78 -0.86
CA TRP A 122 -20.48 10.01 -1.52
C TRP A 122 -21.67 9.71 -0.59
N ALA A 123 -21.42 9.53 0.71
CA ALA A 123 -22.49 9.41 1.70
C ALA A 123 -23.28 10.72 1.84
N GLU A 124 -22.61 11.87 1.85
CA GLU A 124 -23.25 13.19 1.86
C GLU A 124 -24.12 13.45 0.62
N SER A 125 -23.72 12.97 -0.56
CA SER A 125 -24.50 13.11 -1.80
C SER A 125 -25.62 12.08 -1.95
N GLY A 126 -25.68 11.06 -1.08
CA GLY A 126 -26.67 10.00 -1.15
C GLY A 126 -26.33 8.87 -2.15
N ASP A 127 -25.13 8.88 -2.73
CA ASP A 127 -24.69 7.84 -3.68
C ASP A 127 -24.38 6.52 -2.98
N ILE A 128 -23.96 6.58 -1.71
CA ILE A 128 -23.70 5.41 -0.87
C ILE A 128 -24.38 5.53 0.49
N GLN A 129 -24.70 4.39 1.07
CA GLN A 129 -25.04 4.22 2.48
C GLN A 129 -23.84 3.67 3.22
N LEU A 130 -23.18 4.53 4.02
CA LEU A 130 -21.92 4.23 4.66
C LEU A 130 -22.10 3.79 6.11
N THR A 131 -21.69 2.56 6.43
CA THR A 131 -21.54 2.03 7.78
C THR A 131 -20.07 2.06 8.15
N LYS A 132 -19.73 2.75 9.25
CA LYS A 132 -18.38 2.79 9.80
C LYS A 132 -18.33 2.00 11.09
N LEU A 133 -17.41 1.03 11.17
CA LEU A 133 -17.11 0.30 12.39
C LEU A 133 -15.90 0.93 13.08
N ALA A 134 -15.98 1.16 14.38
CA ALA A 134 -14.84 1.65 15.15
C ALA A 134 -13.71 0.61 15.16
N ALA A 135 -12.50 1.04 14.83
CA ALA A 135 -11.30 0.19 14.91
C ALA A 135 -10.91 -0.08 16.37
N GLU A 136 -11.19 0.85 17.27
CA GLU A 136 -10.97 0.63 18.72
C GLU A 136 -12.22 0.05 19.39
N PRO A 137 -12.04 -0.81 20.40
CA PRO A 137 -10.77 -1.40 20.85
C PRO A 137 -10.16 -2.32 19.79
N PHE A 138 -8.80 -2.30 19.66
CA PHE A 138 -8.11 -2.99 18.57
C PHE A 138 -8.11 -4.52 18.74
N ASP A 139 -8.15 -5.02 19.95
CA ASP A 139 -7.93 -6.44 20.23
C ASP A 139 -9.08 -7.34 19.74
N ASP A 140 -10.29 -6.79 19.61
CA ASP A 140 -11.46 -7.49 19.07
C ASP A 140 -11.93 -6.93 17.72
N PHE A 141 -11.19 -6.00 17.14
CA PHE A 141 -11.57 -5.32 15.89
C PHE A 141 -11.87 -6.30 14.76
N SER A 142 -10.98 -7.26 14.52
CA SER A 142 -11.16 -8.21 13.43
C SER A 142 -12.43 -9.04 13.59
N SER A 143 -12.74 -9.54 14.79
CA SER A 143 -13.97 -10.30 15.02
C SER A 143 -15.21 -9.43 14.84
N ARG A 144 -15.24 -8.22 15.42
CA ARG A 144 -16.37 -7.29 15.24
C ARG A 144 -16.60 -6.90 13.78
N PHE A 145 -15.50 -6.72 13.03
CA PHE A 145 -15.60 -6.37 11.60
C PHE A 145 -16.16 -7.55 10.77
N LEU A 146 -15.69 -8.77 11.05
CA LEU A 146 -16.19 -9.98 10.40
C LEU A 146 -17.65 -10.25 10.75
N ASP A 147 -18.05 -10.09 12.00
CA ASP A 147 -19.46 -10.22 12.42
C ASP A 147 -20.35 -9.25 11.66
N ALA A 148 -19.95 -7.97 11.58
CA ALA A 148 -20.68 -6.96 10.82
C ALA A 148 -20.76 -7.30 9.33
N ALA A 149 -19.64 -7.74 8.72
CA ALA A 149 -19.57 -8.15 7.32
C ALA A 149 -20.48 -9.36 7.03
N GLY A 150 -20.55 -10.30 7.97
CA GLY A 150 -21.36 -11.54 7.88
C GLY A 150 -22.87 -11.32 7.89
N LEU A 151 -23.36 -10.15 8.31
CA LEU A 151 -24.79 -9.82 8.25
C LEU A 151 -25.36 -9.80 6.82
N GLY A 152 -24.48 -9.76 5.79
CA GLY A 152 -24.87 -9.86 4.38
C GLY A 152 -25.57 -8.62 3.81
N GLU A 153 -25.53 -7.49 4.50
CA GLU A 153 -26.27 -6.26 4.14
C GLU A 153 -25.50 -5.34 3.19
N PHE A 154 -24.20 -5.58 2.96
CA PHE A 154 -23.32 -4.69 2.22
C PHE A 154 -23.12 -5.15 0.78
N ASP A 155 -22.95 -4.19 -0.12
CA ASP A 155 -22.58 -4.41 -1.52
C ASP A 155 -21.06 -4.33 -1.71
N LEU A 156 -20.39 -3.51 -0.88
CA LEU A 156 -18.95 -3.31 -0.89
C LEU A 156 -18.43 -3.23 0.55
N ILE A 157 -17.32 -3.93 0.82
CA ILE A 157 -16.66 -3.93 2.12
C ILE A 157 -15.20 -3.54 1.89
N LEU A 158 -14.71 -2.53 2.61
CA LEU A 158 -13.35 -2.04 2.51
C LEU A 158 -12.68 -2.07 3.89
N VAL A 159 -11.49 -2.65 3.96
CA VAL A 159 -10.67 -2.67 5.18
C VAL A 159 -9.19 -2.56 4.86
N SER A 160 -8.46 -1.78 5.64
CA SER A 160 -7.01 -1.76 5.60
C SER A 160 -6.43 -3.00 6.30
N GLN A 161 -5.55 -3.74 5.61
CA GLN A 161 -4.86 -4.89 6.20
C GLN A 161 -3.92 -4.46 7.34
N VAL A 162 -3.32 -3.27 7.22
CA VAL A 162 -2.57 -2.62 8.31
C VAL A 162 -3.16 -1.22 8.50
N LEU A 163 -3.74 -0.97 9.66
CA LEU A 163 -4.31 0.33 10.00
C LEU A 163 -3.22 1.40 10.04
N PHE A 164 -3.38 2.44 9.21
CA PHE A 164 -2.30 3.39 8.96
C PHE A 164 -1.89 4.22 10.19
N ASN A 165 -2.80 4.45 11.12
CA ASN A 165 -2.53 5.26 12.31
C ASN A 165 -1.91 4.44 13.44
N SER A 166 -2.47 3.26 13.73
CA SER A 166 -2.08 2.43 14.86
C SER A 166 -1.04 1.36 14.52
N GLY A 167 -0.89 0.98 13.24
CA GLY A 167 -0.08 -0.17 12.85
C GLY A 167 -0.67 -1.53 13.26
N ARG A 168 -1.93 -1.57 13.74
CA ARG A 168 -2.62 -2.83 14.01
C ARG A 168 -2.95 -3.55 12.73
N ILE A 169 -2.80 -4.85 12.73
CA ILE A 169 -3.07 -5.73 11.59
C ILE A 169 -4.48 -6.27 11.71
N PHE A 170 -5.22 -6.21 10.59
CA PHE A 170 -6.46 -6.94 10.41
C PHE A 170 -6.12 -8.38 9.98
N ASP A 171 -6.34 -9.34 10.86
CA ASP A 171 -6.04 -10.76 10.68
C ASP A 171 -7.21 -11.57 10.09
N GLY A 172 -8.33 -10.89 9.79
CA GLY A 172 -9.54 -11.49 9.22
C GLY A 172 -9.62 -11.50 7.69
N VAL A 173 -8.49 -11.41 6.96
CA VAL A 173 -8.49 -11.29 5.49
C VAL A 173 -9.11 -12.51 4.81
N ASP A 174 -8.71 -13.72 5.20
CA ASP A 174 -9.22 -14.98 4.64
C ASP A 174 -10.74 -15.15 4.82
N PRO A 175 -11.28 -15.08 6.06
CA PRO A 175 -12.73 -15.23 6.24
C PRO A 175 -13.52 -14.10 5.60
N LEU A 176 -12.95 -12.89 5.50
CA LEU A 176 -13.59 -11.76 4.80
C LEU A 176 -13.66 -12.02 3.30
N ALA A 177 -12.55 -12.45 2.67
CA ALA A 177 -12.48 -12.77 1.25
C ALA A 177 -13.46 -13.89 0.87
N ALA A 178 -13.70 -14.84 1.75
CA ALA A 178 -14.67 -15.93 1.54
C ALA A 178 -16.12 -15.44 1.40
N LEU A 179 -16.45 -14.23 1.83
CA LEU A 179 -17.78 -13.63 1.65
C LEU A 179 -17.98 -13.05 0.24
N ALA A 180 -16.91 -12.78 -0.50
CA ALA A 180 -16.98 -12.11 -1.79
C ALA A 180 -17.69 -12.91 -2.86
N ARG A 181 -18.46 -12.23 -3.70
CA ARG A 181 -19.13 -12.77 -4.88
C ARG A 181 -19.07 -11.75 -6.01
N ALA A 182 -19.03 -12.20 -7.25
CA ALA A 182 -18.99 -11.31 -8.42
C ALA A 182 -20.19 -10.35 -8.47
N GLU A 183 -21.33 -10.79 -7.99
CA GLU A 183 -22.57 -10.02 -7.88
C GLU A 183 -22.67 -9.22 -6.57
N GLY A 184 -21.64 -9.29 -5.72
CA GLY A 184 -21.55 -8.64 -4.41
C GLY A 184 -21.84 -9.58 -3.22
N PRO A 185 -21.27 -9.29 -2.07
CA PRO A 185 -20.43 -8.12 -1.79
C PRO A 185 -19.08 -8.20 -2.49
N TRP A 186 -18.52 -7.05 -2.87
CA TRP A 186 -17.12 -6.92 -3.25
C TRP A 186 -16.28 -6.62 -2.02
N ILE A 187 -15.15 -7.29 -1.93
CA ILE A 187 -14.19 -7.09 -0.84
C ILE A 187 -12.97 -6.36 -1.39
N ILE A 188 -12.64 -5.22 -0.76
CA ILE A 188 -11.44 -4.43 -1.06
C ILE A 188 -10.53 -4.47 0.16
N ILE A 189 -9.33 -5.00 -0.01
CA ILE A 189 -8.26 -4.97 0.98
C ILE A 189 -7.31 -3.83 0.63
N ASP A 190 -7.24 -2.80 1.47
CA ASP A 190 -6.18 -1.78 1.35
C ASP A 190 -4.91 -2.31 2.00
N GLY A 191 -4.01 -2.78 1.17
CA GLY A 191 -2.72 -3.34 1.55
C GLY A 191 -1.57 -2.34 1.44
N TYR A 192 -1.81 -1.04 1.36
CA TYR A 192 -0.75 -0.05 1.11
C TYR A 192 0.37 -0.08 2.16
N HIS A 193 0.08 -0.43 3.40
CA HIS A 193 1.05 -0.64 4.47
C HIS A 193 1.52 -2.10 4.62
N ALA A 194 0.90 -3.02 3.90
CA ALA A 194 1.24 -4.44 3.94
C ALA A 194 2.09 -4.87 2.73
N PHE A 195 1.87 -4.30 1.54
CA PHE A 195 2.61 -4.61 0.32
C PHE A 195 4.12 -4.40 0.52
N MET A 196 4.90 -5.47 0.30
CA MET A 196 6.34 -5.55 0.54
C MET A 196 6.76 -5.25 2.01
N ALA A 197 5.80 -5.25 2.94
CA ALA A 197 6.04 -5.21 4.38
C ALA A 197 5.76 -6.56 5.04
N ILE A 198 4.67 -7.20 4.63
CA ILE A 198 4.27 -8.55 5.03
C ILE A 198 4.59 -9.48 3.84
N GLU A 199 5.19 -10.62 4.11
CA GLU A 199 5.50 -11.63 3.10
C GLU A 199 4.20 -12.28 2.61
N ALA A 200 3.99 -12.31 1.28
CA ALA A 200 2.82 -12.89 0.64
C ALA A 200 1.51 -12.50 1.38
N PRO A 201 1.13 -11.21 1.40
CA PRO A 201 0.02 -10.71 2.22
C PRO A 201 -1.36 -11.25 1.80
N ILE A 202 -1.43 -11.88 0.63
CA ILE A 202 -2.58 -12.69 0.18
C ILE A 202 -2.04 -13.99 -0.44
N ASP A 203 -2.92 -14.94 -0.63
CA ASP A 203 -2.66 -16.16 -1.41
C ASP A 203 -3.55 -16.25 -2.65
N ALA A 204 -3.44 -17.32 -3.41
CA ALA A 204 -4.25 -17.53 -4.60
C ALA A 204 -5.76 -17.66 -4.29
N ALA A 205 -6.13 -18.15 -3.09
CA ALA A 205 -7.53 -18.28 -2.69
C ALA A 205 -8.14 -16.89 -2.41
N ILE A 206 -7.46 -16.04 -1.64
CA ILE A 206 -7.86 -14.64 -1.41
C ILE A 206 -7.89 -13.88 -2.74
N GLY A 207 -6.84 -14.03 -3.57
CA GLY A 207 -6.72 -13.39 -4.88
C GLY A 207 -7.83 -13.77 -5.85
N SER A 208 -8.44 -14.95 -5.71
CA SER A 208 -9.58 -15.37 -6.56
C SER A 208 -10.89 -14.65 -6.24
N SER A 209 -10.97 -13.93 -5.11
CA SER A 209 -12.23 -13.38 -4.60
C SER A 209 -12.16 -11.93 -4.13
N ALA A 210 -10.99 -11.41 -3.71
CA ALA A 210 -10.87 -10.07 -3.19
C ALA A 210 -10.01 -9.16 -4.08
N PHE A 211 -10.39 -7.89 -4.15
CA PHE A 211 -9.52 -6.85 -4.69
C PHE A 211 -8.48 -6.46 -3.64
N TYR A 212 -7.24 -6.29 -4.07
CA TYR A 212 -6.15 -5.82 -3.20
C TYR A 212 -5.54 -4.55 -3.78
N LEU A 213 -5.45 -3.50 -2.99
CA LEU A 213 -4.86 -2.22 -3.36
C LEU A 213 -3.50 -2.05 -2.69
N GLY A 214 -2.54 -1.49 -3.42
CA GLY A 214 -1.22 -1.16 -2.91
C GLY A 214 -0.57 -0.05 -3.71
N GLY A 215 0.70 0.24 -3.43
CA GLY A 215 1.40 1.27 -4.21
C GLY A 215 2.90 1.38 -3.93
N GLY A 216 3.54 2.19 -4.77
CA GLY A 216 4.99 2.22 -4.95
C GLY A 216 5.79 3.01 -3.94
N TYR A 217 5.27 4.08 -3.31
CA TYR A 217 6.11 5.04 -2.60
C TYR A 217 6.50 4.67 -1.16
N LYS A 218 5.88 3.63 -0.59
CA LYS A 218 6.26 3.11 0.72
C LYS A 218 7.32 2.01 0.56
N TYR A 219 7.04 0.80 1.00
CA TYR A 219 8.04 -0.28 1.07
C TYR A 219 8.46 -0.85 -0.29
N ALA A 220 7.71 -0.57 -1.35
CA ALA A 220 8.14 -0.85 -2.73
C ALA A 220 9.20 0.13 -3.26
N MET A 221 9.45 1.25 -2.56
CA MET A 221 10.55 2.20 -2.80
C MET A 221 10.55 2.87 -4.19
N ALA A 222 9.48 2.67 -4.98
CA ALA A 222 9.40 3.13 -6.38
C ALA A 222 8.93 4.59 -6.54
N GLY A 223 8.66 5.28 -5.43
CA GLY A 223 8.12 6.64 -5.43
C GLY A 223 6.67 6.71 -5.85
N GLU A 224 6.22 7.92 -6.09
CA GLU A 224 4.85 8.24 -6.54
C GLU A 224 4.62 7.78 -7.99
N GLY A 225 3.34 7.69 -8.38
CA GLY A 225 2.94 7.36 -9.75
C GLY A 225 2.64 5.87 -9.98
N MET A 226 2.80 5.03 -8.95
CA MET A 226 2.47 3.61 -9.00
C MET A 226 1.44 3.27 -7.92
N GLY A 227 0.15 3.32 -8.26
CA GLY A 227 -0.89 2.55 -7.59
C GLY A 227 -1.00 1.19 -8.27
N LEU A 228 -1.22 0.14 -7.51
CA LEU A 228 -1.47 -1.20 -8.01
C LEU A 228 -2.79 -1.74 -7.47
N MET A 229 -3.43 -2.60 -8.28
CA MET A 229 -4.59 -3.37 -7.88
C MET A 229 -4.44 -4.81 -8.37
N HIS A 230 -4.65 -5.76 -7.47
CA HIS A 230 -5.01 -7.13 -7.83
C HIS A 230 -6.52 -7.20 -8.03
N CYS A 231 -6.97 -7.77 -9.12
CA CYS A 231 -8.37 -7.87 -9.49
C CYS A 231 -8.79 -9.33 -9.70
N PRO A 232 -9.72 -9.87 -8.92
CA PRO A 232 -10.17 -11.24 -9.08
C PRO A 232 -10.86 -11.45 -10.43
N ALA A 233 -10.64 -12.62 -11.02
CA ALA A 233 -11.24 -12.97 -12.30
C ALA A 233 -12.78 -13.00 -12.19
N GLY A 234 -13.46 -12.50 -13.22
CA GLY A 234 -14.93 -12.49 -13.27
C GLY A 234 -15.61 -11.34 -12.51
N PHE A 235 -14.88 -10.56 -11.72
CA PHE A 235 -15.44 -9.38 -11.04
C PHE A 235 -15.35 -8.14 -11.93
N GLY A 236 -16.44 -7.37 -12.04
CA GLY A 236 -16.47 -6.11 -12.76
C GLY A 236 -16.05 -6.23 -14.22
N ALA A 237 -16.71 -7.09 -15.00
CA ALA A 237 -16.41 -7.34 -16.40
C ALA A 237 -16.49 -6.07 -17.28
N ARG A 238 -17.34 -5.10 -16.90
CA ARG A 238 -17.56 -3.85 -17.64
C ARG A 238 -17.58 -2.64 -16.68
N PRO A 239 -16.38 -2.15 -16.22
CA PRO A 239 -16.32 -0.99 -15.33
C PRO A 239 -16.93 0.27 -15.98
N LEU A 240 -17.67 1.07 -15.18
CA LEU A 240 -18.29 2.30 -15.69
C LEU A 240 -17.28 3.40 -16.01
N ILE A 241 -16.14 3.42 -15.30
CA ILE A 241 -15.04 4.34 -15.57
C ILE A 241 -14.03 3.60 -16.41
N THR A 242 -13.86 4.01 -17.66
CA THR A 242 -13.02 3.33 -18.64
C THR A 242 -12.18 4.33 -19.46
N GLY A 243 -11.27 3.83 -20.26
CA GLY A 243 -10.45 4.56 -21.21
C GLY A 243 -9.84 3.61 -22.24
N TRP A 244 -9.08 4.15 -23.19
CA TRP A 244 -8.60 3.38 -24.34
C TRP A 244 -7.65 2.22 -23.98
N PHE A 245 -6.95 2.28 -22.84
CA PHE A 245 -6.12 1.16 -22.38
C PHE A 245 -6.94 -0.04 -21.88
N ALA A 246 -8.22 0.14 -21.55
CA ALA A 246 -9.09 -0.99 -21.15
C ALA A 246 -9.40 -1.95 -22.32
N GLU A 247 -9.07 -1.56 -23.56
CA GLU A 247 -9.21 -2.34 -24.80
C GLU A 247 -7.92 -2.29 -25.64
N PHE A 248 -6.76 -2.14 -25.01
CA PHE A 248 -5.49 -1.83 -25.70
C PHE A 248 -5.14 -2.80 -26.83
N GLY A 249 -5.38 -4.10 -26.66
CA GLY A 249 -5.10 -5.12 -27.68
C GLY A 249 -6.00 -5.09 -28.92
N GLU A 250 -7.12 -4.37 -28.87
CA GLU A 250 -8.15 -4.34 -29.92
C GLU A 250 -8.28 -2.97 -30.62
N LEU A 251 -7.36 -2.03 -30.34
CA LEU A 251 -7.45 -0.63 -30.82
C LEU A 251 -7.50 -0.48 -32.35
N THR A 252 -7.00 -1.46 -33.09
CA THR A 252 -7.03 -1.50 -34.56
C THR A 252 -8.28 -2.15 -35.14
N ALA A 253 -9.11 -2.79 -34.28
CA ALA A 253 -10.36 -3.38 -34.71
C ALA A 253 -11.38 -2.28 -35.04
N PRO A 254 -12.29 -2.50 -36.02
CA PRO A 254 -13.38 -1.56 -36.27
C PRO A 254 -14.24 -1.37 -35.00
N PRO A 255 -14.67 -0.15 -34.69
CA PRO A 255 -15.53 0.09 -33.54
C PRO A 255 -16.77 -0.82 -33.55
N GLY A 256 -16.97 -1.59 -32.49
CA GLY A 256 -18.19 -2.37 -32.27
C GLY A 256 -19.38 -1.47 -31.91
N SER A 257 -20.56 -2.08 -31.78
CA SER A 257 -21.78 -1.39 -31.29
C SER A 257 -21.73 -1.10 -29.78
N GLU A 258 -20.87 -1.77 -29.05
CA GLU A 258 -20.65 -1.63 -27.61
C GLU A 258 -19.18 -1.35 -27.30
N VAL A 259 -18.93 -0.74 -26.13
CA VAL A 259 -17.58 -0.50 -25.61
C VAL A 259 -16.95 -1.85 -25.24
N GLY A 260 -15.79 -2.15 -25.80
CA GLY A 260 -15.03 -3.36 -25.55
C GLY A 260 -14.22 -3.27 -24.25
N TYR A 261 -13.84 -4.44 -23.71
CA TYR A 261 -12.98 -4.57 -22.54
C TYR A 261 -12.13 -5.82 -22.65
N THR A 262 -10.89 -5.74 -22.16
CA THR A 262 -10.06 -6.94 -21.96
C THR A 262 -10.67 -7.86 -20.90
N ARG A 263 -10.28 -9.14 -20.93
CA ARG A 263 -10.74 -10.12 -19.93
C ARG A 263 -9.93 -10.11 -18.64
N ASP A 264 -8.70 -9.61 -18.71
CA ASP A 264 -7.76 -9.49 -17.59
C ASP A 264 -8.01 -8.21 -16.77
N ALA A 265 -7.12 -7.88 -15.82
CA ALA A 265 -7.26 -6.72 -14.96
C ALA A 265 -7.15 -5.38 -15.72
N MET A 266 -6.60 -5.39 -16.95
CA MET A 266 -6.51 -4.21 -17.82
C MET A 266 -7.88 -3.55 -18.10
N ARG A 267 -9.00 -4.29 -17.97
CA ARG A 267 -10.36 -3.72 -18.05
C ARG A 267 -10.59 -2.54 -17.09
N PHE A 268 -9.81 -2.45 -16.01
CA PHE A 268 -9.85 -1.33 -15.07
C PHE A 268 -8.89 -0.18 -15.43
N MET A 269 -8.20 -0.26 -16.58
CA MET A 269 -7.36 0.84 -17.04
C MET A 269 -8.20 2.05 -17.51
N GLY A 270 -7.52 3.19 -17.52
CA GLY A 270 -8.07 4.44 -18.02
C GLY A 270 -7.38 4.91 -19.28
N ALA A 271 -6.96 6.17 -19.24
CA ALA A 271 -6.25 6.83 -20.31
C ALA A 271 -4.72 6.64 -20.17
N THR A 272 -3.96 7.36 -21.00
CA THR A 272 -2.49 7.41 -21.00
C THR A 272 -1.96 7.70 -19.58
N PHE A 273 -0.92 6.99 -19.20
CA PHE A 273 -0.32 7.09 -17.87
C PHE A 273 1.19 7.32 -17.95
N ASP A 274 1.81 7.72 -16.85
CA ASP A 274 3.26 7.82 -16.74
C ASP A 274 3.86 6.47 -16.33
N PRO A 275 4.64 5.78 -17.19
CA PRO A 275 5.22 4.48 -16.87
C PRO A 275 6.48 4.56 -16.02
N SER A 276 7.00 5.76 -15.71
CA SER A 276 8.31 5.93 -15.05
C SER A 276 8.41 5.20 -13.71
N ALA A 277 7.30 5.14 -12.96
CA ALA A 277 7.26 4.42 -11.69
C ALA A 277 7.39 2.90 -11.86
N LEU A 278 6.92 2.32 -12.96
CA LEU A 278 7.10 0.89 -13.27
C LEU A 278 8.56 0.59 -13.60
N TYR A 279 9.25 1.45 -14.34
CA TYR A 279 10.68 1.33 -14.58
C TYR A 279 11.47 1.35 -13.29
N ARG A 280 11.16 2.31 -12.37
CA ARG A 280 11.79 2.38 -11.05
C ARG A 280 11.54 1.09 -10.25
N PHE A 281 10.29 0.62 -10.22
CA PHE A 281 9.90 -0.58 -9.49
C PHE A 281 10.64 -1.83 -10.01
N ASN A 282 10.67 -2.05 -11.33
CA ASN A 282 11.38 -3.18 -11.93
C ASN A 282 12.88 -3.15 -11.61
N ALA A 283 13.52 -1.97 -11.70
CA ALA A 283 14.92 -1.82 -11.34
C ALA A 283 15.19 -2.16 -9.86
N ILE A 284 14.29 -1.75 -8.97
CA ILE A 284 14.35 -2.08 -7.54
C ILE A 284 14.19 -3.58 -7.31
N GLN A 285 13.22 -4.21 -7.97
CA GLN A 285 12.99 -5.65 -7.83
C GLN A 285 14.20 -6.47 -8.31
N ARG A 286 14.83 -6.06 -9.40
CA ARG A 286 16.08 -6.68 -9.88
C ARG A 286 17.20 -6.51 -8.85
N MET A 287 17.39 -5.29 -8.31
CA MET A 287 18.36 -5.01 -7.25
C MET A 287 18.12 -5.89 -6.01
N LEU A 288 16.87 -6.01 -5.54
CA LEU A 288 16.53 -6.85 -4.40
C LEU A 288 16.89 -8.32 -4.66
N LYS A 289 16.52 -8.83 -5.83
CA LYS A 289 16.84 -10.20 -6.27
C LYS A 289 18.35 -10.46 -6.34
N GLU A 290 19.11 -9.55 -6.95
CA GLU A 290 20.56 -9.65 -7.09
C GLU A 290 21.28 -9.67 -5.73
N ASN A 291 20.73 -8.97 -4.74
CA ASN A 291 21.27 -8.92 -3.37
C ASN A 291 20.66 -10.01 -2.45
N GLY A 292 19.81 -10.90 -2.97
CA GLY A 292 19.14 -11.93 -2.19
C GLY A 292 18.26 -11.35 -1.08
N ILE A 293 17.67 -10.18 -1.29
CA ILE A 293 16.81 -9.47 -0.33
C ILE A 293 15.37 -9.86 -0.63
N THR A 294 14.69 -10.49 0.32
CA THR A 294 13.27 -10.82 0.25
C THR A 294 12.47 -10.00 1.26
N THR A 295 11.16 -9.85 1.02
CA THR A 295 10.25 -9.19 1.97
C THR A 295 10.32 -9.82 3.35
N GLY A 296 10.40 -11.16 3.45
CA GLY A 296 10.55 -11.86 4.73
C GLY A 296 11.86 -11.55 5.47
N ARG A 297 13.00 -11.49 4.73
CA ARG A 297 14.29 -11.08 5.33
C ARG A 297 14.26 -9.64 5.85
N VAL A 298 13.62 -8.74 5.11
CA VAL A 298 13.46 -7.34 5.56
C VAL A 298 12.55 -7.26 6.77
N ALA A 299 11.43 -8.01 6.78
CA ALA A 299 10.52 -8.07 7.92
C ALA A 299 11.21 -8.57 9.19
N ALA A 300 12.01 -9.63 9.10
CA ALA A 300 12.79 -10.15 10.23
C ALA A 300 13.81 -9.14 10.75
N LYS A 301 14.56 -8.46 9.86
CA LYS A 301 15.49 -7.40 10.24
C LYS A 301 14.77 -6.24 10.94
N VAL A 302 13.65 -5.79 10.39
CA VAL A 302 12.88 -4.68 10.97
C VAL A 302 12.31 -5.07 12.33
N ALA A 303 11.79 -6.29 12.50
CA ALA A 303 11.27 -6.77 13.79
C ALA A 303 12.37 -6.76 14.87
N MET A 304 13.60 -7.18 14.55
CA MET A 304 14.75 -7.09 15.44
C MET A 304 15.04 -5.63 15.85
N LEU A 305 15.10 -4.71 14.86
CA LEU A 305 15.36 -3.29 15.13
C LEU A 305 14.23 -2.62 15.92
N GLN A 306 12.98 -3.01 15.70
CA GLN A 306 11.84 -2.54 16.50
C GLN A 306 11.93 -3.02 17.95
N GLY A 307 12.32 -4.29 18.17
CA GLY A 307 12.57 -4.82 19.52
C GLY A 307 13.65 -4.03 20.24
N GLN A 308 14.80 -3.85 19.59
CA GLN A 308 15.90 -3.04 20.11
C GLN A 308 15.46 -1.60 20.40
N MET A 309 14.67 -0.99 19.51
CA MET A 309 14.15 0.37 19.71
C MET A 309 13.30 0.44 20.99
N VAL A 310 12.33 -0.46 21.17
CA VAL A 310 11.46 -0.46 22.36
C VAL A 310 12.29 -0.61 23.64
N GLU A 311 13.29 -1.51 23.66
CA GLU A 311 14.21 -1.69 24.78
C GLU A 311 15.02 -0.44 25.07
N SER A 312 15.56 0.20 24.03
CA SER A 312 16.43 1.40 24.13
C SER A 312 15.65 2.66 24.56
N LEU A 313 14.35 2.67 24.42
CA LEU A 313 13.49 3.78 24.88
C LEU A 313 13.18 3.71 26.37
N ALA A 314 13.57 2.65 27.09
CA ALA A 314 13.35 2.53 28.52
C ALA A 314 13.91 3.77 29.27
N GLY A 315 13.07 4.34 30.16
CA GLY A 315 13.45 5.55 30.93
C GLY A 315 13.34 6.88 30.16
N THR A 316 12.87 6.87 28.89
CA THR A 316 12.52 8.08 28.14
C THR A 316 11.02 8.37 28.25
N VAL A 317 10.60 9.61 27.89
CA VAL A 317 9.19 9.98 27.83
C VAL A 317 8.38 9.16 26.83
N LEU A 318 9.03 8.56 25.83
CA LEU A 318 8.37 7.68 24.86
C LEU A 318 7.97 6.33 25.48
N ALA A 319 8.67 5.87 26.51
CA ALA A 319 8.30 4.65 27.24
C ALA A 319 7.02 4.84 28.10
N GLU A 320 6.63 6.10 28.38
CA GLU A 320 5.41 6.42 29.13
C GLU A 320 4.17 6.44 28.20
N ALA A 321 4.39 6.57 26.86
CA ALA A 321 3.32 6.60 25.88
C ALA A 321 2.70 5.23 25.65
N GLU A 322 1.44 5.20 25.25
CA GLU A 322 0.76 3.98 24.84
C GLU A 322 1.31 3.47 23.50
N LEU A 323 1.97 2.31 23.49
CA LEU A 323 2.35 1.64 22.25
C LEU A 323 1.14 0.90 21.67
N LEU A 324 0.55 1.46 20.61
CA LEU A 324 -0.70 0.97 20.01
C LEU A 324 -0.54 -0.40 19.34
N ASN A 325 0.64 -0.71 18.84
CA ASN A 325 0.98 -1.97 18.17
C ASN A 325 2.15 -2.66 18.87
N PRO A 326 1.96 -3.21 20.06
CA PRO A 326 3.02 -3.91 20.79
C PRO A 326 3.57 -5.06 19.95
N ILE A 327 4.89 -5.31 20.09
CA ILE A 327 5.58 -6.36 19.35
C ILE A 327 5.11 -7.71 19.88
N GLY A 328 4.63 -8.54 18.97
CA GLY A 328 4.12 -9.89 19.26
C GLY A 328 4.75 -10.95 18.35
N GLY A 329 4.27 -12.18 18.44
CA GLY A 329 4.80 -13.33 17.69
C GLY A 329 4.29 -13.49 16.26
N GLY A 330 3.57 -12.50 15.70
CA GLY A 330 2.99 -12.53 14.35
C GLY A 330 3.54 -11.44 13.44
N PRO A 331 2.95 -11.26 12.23
CA PRO A 331 3.26 -10.15 11.35
C PRO A 331 3.09 -8.82 12.09
N HIS A 332 3.97 -7.85 11.80
CA HIS A 332 3.94 -6.54 12.44
C HIS A 332 4.12 -5.43 11.39
N ALA A 333 3.47 -4.29 11.61
CA ALA A 333 3.71 -3.11 10.78
C ALA A 333 5.17 -2.68 10.87
N ARG A 334 5.75 -2.17 9.79
CA ARG A 334 7.14 -1.69 9.80
C ARG A 334 7.29 -0.31 10.46
N PHE A 335 6.43 -0.01 11.42
CA PHE A 335 6.54 1.19 12.26
C PHE A 335 5.99 0.90 13.66
N LEU A 336 6.48 1.63 14.64
CA LEU A 336 5.94 1.68 16.00
C LEU A 336 5.04 2.92 16.12
N ALA A 337 3.92 2.79 16.81
CA ALA A 337 2.91 3.84 16.96
C ALA A 337 2.73 4.17 18.45
N PHE A 338 3.19 5.33 18.88
CA PHE A 338 3.14 5.79 20.27
C PHE A 338 2.08 6.88 20.42
N ARG A 339 1.03 6.61 21.21
CA ARG A 339 -0.04 7.58 21.50
C ARG A 339 0.28 8.36 22.76
N ASP A 340 0.33 9.68 22.62
CA ASP A 340 0.48 10.63 23.74
C ASP A 340 0.09 12.04 23.27
N SER A 341 -0.47 12.85 24.17
CA SER A 341 -0.81 14.24 23.87
C SER A 341 0.39 15.10 23.44
N ARG A 342 1.62 14.70 23.79
CA ARG A 342 2.89 15.34 23.42
C ARG A 342 3.41 14.94 22.03
N ALA A 343 2.78 13.99 21.32
CA ALA A 343 3.28 13.43 20.06
C ALA A 343 3.65 14.47 19.00
N GLN A 344 2.82 15.51 18.84
CA GLN A 344 3.09 16.61 17.89
C GLN A 344 4.39 17.35 18.24
N ARG A 345 4.57 17.64 19.52
CA ARG A 345 5.78 18.31 20.02
C ARG A 345 7.01 17.43 19.82
N TRP A 346 6.93 16.16 20.19
CA TRP A 346 8.04 15.22 19.99
C TRP A 346 8.46 15.10 18.53
N CYS A 347 7.50 15.02 17.60
CA CYS A 347 7.80 15.01 16.17
C CYS A 347 8.54 16.27 15.72
N ALA A 348 8.11 17.46 16.18
CA ALA A 348 8.78 18.71 15.86
C ALA A 348 10.19 18.79 16.48
N ASP A 349 10.35 18.35 17.73
CA ASP A 349 11.63 18.32 18.44
C ASP A 349 12.64 17.36 17.80
N LEU A 350 12.19 16.19 17.35
CA LEU A 350 13.01 15.23 16.59
C LEU A 350 13.44 15.81 15.26
N LEU A 351 12.51 16.43 14.52
CA LEU A 351 12.80 17.08 13.23
C LEU A 351 13.83 18.19 13.38
N ALA A 352 13.73 19.03 14.42
CA ALA A 352 14.70 20.08 14.71
C ALA A 352 16.13 19.54 14.99
N ARG A 353 16.24 18.25 15.38
CA ARG A 353 17.51 17.56 15.61
C ARG A 353 17.94 16.66 14.43
N GLY A 354 17.30 16.83 13.26
CA GLY A 354 17.63 16.08 12.05
C GLY A 354 17.04 14.66 11.99
N CYS A 355 16.10 14.33 12.87
CA CYS A 355 15.42 13.04 12.86
C CYS A 355 13.98 13.19 12.31
N VAL A 356 13.74 12.60 11.14
CA VAL A 356 12.44 12.64 10.47
C VAL A 356 11.58 11.48 10.97
N THR A 357 10.47 11.79 11.61
CA THR A 357 9.39 10.88 12.01
C THR A 357 8.07 11.36 11.41
N ASP A 358 6.97 10.69 11.69
CA ASP A 358 5.63 11.11 11.26
C ASP A 358 4.67 11.15 12.45
N VAL A 359 3.71 12.04 12.41
CA VAL A 359 2.68 12.18 13.47
C VAL A 359 1.28 12.30 12.85
N ARG A 360 0.31 11.63 13.45
CA ARG A 360 -1.10 11.74 13.09
C ARG A 360 -1.94 11.92 14.34
N GLY A 361 -2.53 13.12 14.48
CA GLY A 361 -3.24 13.46 15.70
C GLY A 361 -2.30 13.42 16.91
N ASP A 362 -2.56 12.55 17.84
CA ASP A 362 -1.80 12.28 19.06
C ASP A 362 -0.89 11.03 18.97
N VAL A 363 -0.66 10.50 17.75
CA VAL A 363 0.17 9.30 17.53
C VAL A 363 1.45 9.65 16.81
N LEU A 364 2.60 9.54 17.49
CA LEU A 364 3.92 9.56 16.90
C LEU A 364 4.22 8.20 16.27
N ARG A 365 4.64 8.18 15.00
CA ARG A 365 5.00 6.97 14.28
C ARG A 365 6.49 6.94 13.94
N ILE A 366 7.15 5.86 14.33
CA ILE A 366 8.60 5.61 14.11
C ILE A 366 8.70 4.46 13.13
N GLY A 367 8.99 4.77 11.85
CA GLY A 367 8.94 3.82 10.75
C GLY A 367 10.31 3.38 10.26
N PHE A 368 10.43 2.08 10.00
CA PHE A 368 11.67 1.43 9.63
C PHE A 368 11.70 1.09 8.13
N GLY A 369 12.83 1.41 7.49
CA GLY A 369 13.13 1.04 6.11
C GLY A 369 14.29 0.05 6.01
N LEU A 370 14.52 -0.47 4.80
CA LEU A 370 15.58 -1.42 4.50
C LEU A 370 16.99 -0.89 4.89
N TYR A 371 17.20 0.41 4.85
CA TYR A 371 18.47 1.09 5.12
C TYR A 371 18.80 1.24 6.62
N HIS A 372 17.87 0.95 7.55
CA HIS A 372 18.16 1.07 8.97
C HIS A 372 19.08 -0.05 9.47
N ASP A 373 19.95 0.34 10.38
CA ASP A 373 20.84 -0.53 11.14
C ASP A 373 20.73 -0.24 12.64
N GLU A 374 21.39 -1.03 13.48
CA GLU A 374 21.43 -0.88 14.96
C GLU A 374 21.93 0.51 15.37
N GLU A 375 22.95 1.05 14.66
CA GLU A 375 23.50 2.39 14.91
C GLU A 375 22.45 3.50 14.77
N ASP A 376 21.47 3.36 13.84
CA ASP A 376 20.39 4.32 13.69
C ASP A 376 19.42 4.26 14.87
N VAL A 377 19.19 3.07 15.42
CA VAL A 377 18.37 2.86 16.63
C VAL A 377 19.05 3.52 17.83
N ASP A 378 20.35 3.30 18.02
CA ASP A 378 21.11 3.90 19.12
C ASP A 378 21.11 5.44 19.00
N ALA A 379 21.29 5.97 17.80
CA ALA A 379 21.24 7.40 17.55
C ALA A 379 19.85 7.99 17.84
N PHE A 380 18.78 7.29 17.46
CA PHE A 380 17.40 7.69 17.80
C PHE A 380 17.17 7.69 19.33
N ALA A 381 17.59 6.63 20.02
CA ALA A 381 17.45 6.51 21.47
C ALA A 381 18.15 7.66 22.20
N ALA A 382 19.36 8.04 21.75
CA ALA A 382 20.07 9.19 22.30
C ALA A 382 19.31 10.52 22.13
N LEU A 383 18.58 10.70 21.00
CA LEU A 383 17.71 11.87 20.81
C LEU A 383 16.47 11.79 21.71
N ALA A 384 15.89 10.59 21.89
CA ALA A 384 14.70 10.38 22.72
C ALA A 384 14.93 10.76 24.19
N THR A 385 16.15 10.62 24.74
CA THR A 385 16.49 11.06 26.11
C THR A 385 16.35 12.57 26.31
N GLN A 386 16.33 13.36 25.22
CA GLN A 386 16.27 14.83 25.25
C GLN A 386 14.85 15.35 25.06
N LEU A 387 13.88 14.46 24.79
CA LEU A 387 12.46 14.83 24.69
C LEU A 387 11.87 15.09 26.08
N THR A 388 10.84 15.98 26.14
CA THR A 388 10.18 16.34 27.41
C THR A 388 8.65 16.30 27.29
#